data_820f97bf3976de679276de43421a9dd4
#
_entry.id   820f97bf3976de679276de43421a9dd4
#
_cell.length_a   1.000
_cell.length_b   1.000
_cell.length_c   1.000
_cell.angle_alpha   90.00
_cell.angle_beta   90.00
_cell.angle_gamma   90.00
#
_symmetry.space_group_name_H-M   'P 1'
#
loop_
_entity.id
_entity.type
_entity.pdbx_description
1 polymer ?
#
loop_
_entity_poly.entity_id
_entity_poly.type
_entity_poly.pdbx_seq_one_letter_code
_entity_poly.pdbx_strand_id
1 'polypeptide(L)'
;ADDCRAELELFKRDPADLRRVVPPFDRISYGEAIERLQAKGLDVSWGSDFGAVEERELTKDSGIPMFIMNYPKELKPFYMKENPDDPRTYKNTDLLAPEGFGEIIGGSERETDNALLVERIREKGEGLDKYSWYLDLRRYGSVPHSGFGLGVERFLTWVCRMDHIRDAIPYPRTVSRVFP
;
A
#
# COMPACT_ATOMS: atom_id res chain seq x y z
N ALA A 1 10.63 14.33 13.73
CA ALA A 1 10.72 13.73 15.09
C ALA A 1 11.10 14.79 16.14
N ASP A 2 12.03 15.69 15.82
CA ASP A 2 12.55 16.65 16.79
C ASP A 2 11.52 17.71 17.17
N ASP A 3 10.79 18.25 16.21
CA ASP A 3 9.78 19.29 16.41
C ASP A 3 8.55 18.78 17.20
N CYS A 4 8.29 17.47 17.18
CA CYS A 4 7.16 16.82 17.86
C CYS A 4 7.64 15.89 18.99
N ARG A 5 8.76 16.19 19.61
CA ARG A 5 9.32 15.35 20.67
C ARG A 5 8.37 15.17 21.85
N ALA A 6 7.75 16.27 22.29
CA ALA A 6 6.85 16.24 23.45
C ALA A 6 5.62 15.37 23.18
N GLU A 7 5.06 15.45 21.97
CA GLU A 7 3.92 14.63 21.56
C GLU A 7 4.31 13.15 21.47
N LEU A 8 5.48 12.84 20.88
CA LEU A 8 5.97 11.46 20.80
C LEU A 8 6.22 10.86 22.19
N GLU A 9 6.76 11.63 23.11
CA GLU A 9 6.96 11.21 24.52
C GLU A 9 5.65 10.86 25.22
N LEU A 10 4.54 11.58 24.93
CA LEU A 10 3.20 11.23 25.44
C LEU A 10 2.74 9.85 24.98
N PHE A 11 3.07 9.49 23.72
CA PHE A 11 2.80 8.16 23.16
C PHE A 11 3.87 7.11 23.55
N LYS A 12 4.84 7.45 24.37
CA LYS A 12 5.98 6.59 24.73
C LYS A 12 6.77 6.12 23.51
N ARG A 13 6.79 6.94 22.47
CA ARG A 13 7.56 6.71 21.23
C ARG A 13 8.93 7.36 21.36
N ASP A 14 9.99 6.56 21.25
CA ASP A 14 11.34 7.12 21.21
C ASP A 14 11.58 7.84 19.87
N PRO A 15 11.86 9.16 19.86
CA PRO A 15 12.19 9.87 18.65
C PRO A 15 13.43 9.30 17.92
N ALA A 16 14.33 8.63 18.64
CA ALA A 16 15.52 8.02 18.03
C ALA A 16 15.15 6.89 17.06
N ASP A 17 14.08 6.15 17.28
CA ASP A 17 13.62 5.10 16.38
C ASP A 17 13.19 5.70 15.04
N LEU A 18 12.49 6.83 15.06
CA LEU A 18 12.06 7.53 13.84
C LEU A 18 13.24 8.18 13.08
N ARG A 19 14.29 8.63 13.78
CA ARG A 19 15.49 9.18 13.13
C ARG A 19 16.28 8.12 12.35
N ARG A 20 16.12 6.84 12.66
CA ARG A 20 16.74 5.74 11.89
C ARG A 20 16.05 5.49 10.55
N VAL A 21 14.84 6.00 10.38
CA VAL A 21 14.07 5.86 9.15
C VAL A 21 14.62 6.80 8.09
N VAL A 22 15.70 6.37 7.45
CA VAL A 22 16.43 7.14 6.42
C VAL A 22 16.53 6.28 5.15
N PRO A 23 16.21 6.84 3.97
CA PRO A 23 16.38 6.13 2.71
C PRO A 23 17.88 5.86 2.40
N PRO A 24 18.18 4.86 1.53
CA PRO A 24 17.23 4.07 0.74
C PRO A 24 16.52 2.98 1.57
N PHE A 25 15.24 2.73 1.26
CA PHE A 25 14.48 1.62 1.83
C PHE A 25 14.63 0.36 0.98
N ASP A 26 14.50 -0.82 1.61
CA ASP A 26 14.51 -2.10 0.92
C ASP A 26 13.40 -2.18 -0.12
N ARG A 27 13.71 -2.85 -1.23
CA ARG A 27 12.76 -3.12 -2.31
C ARG A 27 12.83 -4.59 -2.64
N ILE A 28 11.71 -5.28 -2.49
CA ILE A 28 11.57 -6.68 -2.84
C ILE A 28 10.41 -6.87 -3.81
N SER A 29 10.50 -7.91 -4.64
CA SER A 29 9.37 -8.31 -5.47
C SER A 29 8.30 -9.01 -4.62
N TYR A 30 7.06 -9.06 -5.15
CA TYR A 30 6.00 -9.87 -4.54
C TYR A 30 6.40 -11.34 -4.42
N GLY A 31 7.11 -11.89 -5.42
CA GLY A 31 7.63 -13.26 -5.38
C GLY A 31 8.59 -13.48 -4.21
N GLU A 32 9.55 -12.58 -4.02
CA GLU A 32 10.47 -12.64 -2.85
C GLU A 32 9.73 -12.50 -1.51
N ALA A 33 8.66 -11.69 -1.47
CA ALA A 33 7.83 -11.57 -0.27
C ALA A 33 7.14 -12.91 0.05
N ILE A 34 6.59 -13.61 -0.95
CA ILE A 34 6.02 -14.97 -0.80
C ILE A 34 7.07 -15.94 -0.24
N GLU A 35 8.28 -15.97 -0.83
CA GLU A 35 9.36 -16.86 -0.37
C GLU A 35 9.74 -16.58 1.09
N ARG A 36 9.85 -15.30 1.47
CA ARG A 36 10.15 -14.91 2.86
C ARG A 36 9.06 -15.34 3.84
N LEU A 37 7.78 -15.24 3.45
CA LEU A 37 6.65 -15.67 4.28
C LEU A 37 6.62 -17.20 4.43
N GLN A 38 6.83 -17.93 3.34
CA GLN A 38 6.94 -19.40 3.36
C GLN A 38 8.10 -19.88 4.27
N ALA A 39 9.24 -19.21 4.19
CA ALA A 39 10.39 -19.52 5.06
C ALA A 39 10.08 -19.27 6.56
N LYS A 40 9.13 -18.42 6.87
CA LYS A 40 8.59 -18.18 8.22
C LYS A 40 7.46 -19.15 8.60
N GLY A 41 7.09 -20.08 7.72
CA GLY A 41 6.07 -21.10 7.96
C GLY A 41 4.62 -20.67 7.68
N LEU A 42 4.42 -19.57 6.96
CA LEU A 42 3.08 -19.16 6.54
C LEU A 42 2.64 -19.95 5.29
N ASP A 43 1.36 -20.33 5.27
CA ASP A 43 0.74 -21.01 4.11
C ASP A 43 0.27 -19.96 3.08
N VAL A 44 1.19 -19.49 2.29
CA VAL A 44 0.97 -18.53 1.20
C VAL A 44 1.57 -19.04 -0.09
N SER A 45 0.99 -18.67 -1.23
CA SER A 45 1.45 -19.03 -2.56
C SER A 45 1.33 -17.84 -3.51
N TRP A 46 1.86 -17.96 -4.72
CA TRP A 46 1.65 -16.93 -5.74
C TRP A 46 0.15 -16.70 -5.98
N GLY A 47 -0.27 -15.43 -5.90
CA GLY A 47 -1.67 -15.03 -5.98
C GLY A 47 -2.38 -14.90 -4.63
N SER A 48 -1.73 -15.21 -3.51
CA SER A 48 -2.26 -14.90 -2.18
C SER A 48 -2.24 -13.39 -1.93
N ASP A 49 -3.38 -12.83 -1.53
CA ASP A 49 -3.39 -11.44 -1.07
C ASP A 49 -2.75 -11.34 0.33
N PHE A 50 -2.04 -10.24 0.58
CA PHE A 50 -1.43 -10.03 1.89
C PHE A 50 -2.42 -9.30 2.80
N GLY A 51 -2.71 -9.95 3.92
CA GLY A 51 -3.44 -9.33 5.01
C GLY A 51 -2.49 -8.81 6.11
N ALA A 52 -3.09 -8.38 7.20
CA ALA A 52 -2.35 -7.81 8.32
C ALA A 52 -1.31 -8.79 8.94
N VAL A 53 -1.54 -10.09 8.82
CA VAL A 53 -0.62 -11.12 9.34
C VAL A 53 0.64 -11.18 8.49
N GLU A 54 0.48 -11.28 7.17
CA GLU A 54 1.57 -11.38 6.19
C GLU A 54 2.42 -10.11 6.21
N GLU A 55 1.79 -8.94 6.17
CA GLU A 55 2.48 -7.65 6.23
C GLU A 55 3.28 -7.48 7.52
N ARG A 56 2.68 -7.89 8.66
CA ARG A 56 3.35 -7.88 9.95
C ARG A 56 4.57 -8.79 9.97
N GLU A 57 4.44 -10.02 9.48
CA GLU A 57 5.53 -10.98 9.45
C GLU A 57 6.70 -10.54 8.56
N LEU A 58 6.42 -9.79 7.51
CA LEU A 58 7.46 -9.22 6.64
C LEU A 58 8.26 -8.11 7.34
N THR A 59 7.65 -7.34 8.24
CA THR A 59 8.22 -6.08 8.74
C THR A 59 8.46 -6.01 10.26
N LYS A 60 7.96 -6.98 11.05
CA LYS A 60 8.04 -6.92 12.52
C LYS A 60 9.46 -6.83 13.07
N ASP A 61 10.43 -7.40 12.37
CA ASP A 61 11.84 -7.42 12.76
C ASP A 61 12.67 -6.32 12.07
N SER A 62 12.02 -5.47 11.26
CA SER A 62 12.66 -4.35 10.57
C SER A 62 12.50 -3.04 11.34
N GLY A 63 13.55 -2.22 11.36
CA GLY A 63 13.50 -0.85 11.88
C GLY A 63 13.26 0.22 10.81
N ILE A 64 13.19 -0.17 9.52
CA ILE A 64 12.98 0.73 8.38
C ILE A 64 11.86 0.21 7.48
N PRO A 65 11.15 1.10 6.75
CA PRO A 65 10.12 0.70 5.79
C PRO A 65 10.66 -0.18 4.67
N MET A 66 9.76 -0.96 4.05
CA MET A 66 10.08 -1.85 2.92
C MET A 66 9.06 -1.66 1.80
N PHE A 67 9.54 -1.58 0.56
CA PHE A 67 8.69 -1.62 -0.63
C PHE A 67 8.50 -3.06 -1.10
N ILE A 68 7.25 -3.45 -1.34
CA ILE A 68 6.90 -4.67 -2.07
C ILE A 68 6.42 -4.26 -3.46
N MET A 69 7.05 -4.83 -4.50
CA MET A 69 6.87 -4.40 -5.88
C MET A 69 6.21 -5.50 -6.71
N ASN A 70 5.48 -5.09 -7.74
CA ASN A 70 5.03 -5.97 -8.83
C ASN A 70 4.11 -7.10 -8.37
N TYR A 71 2.99 -6.73 -7.76
CA TYR A 71 1.94 -7.68 -7.37
C TYR A 71 1.23 -8.27 -8.60
N PRO A 72 0.65 -9.48 -8.48
CA PRO A 72 -0.20 -10.09 -9.48
C PRO A 72 -1.38 -9.18 -9.88
N LYS A 73 -1.73 -9.20 -11.18
CA LYS A 73 -2.80 -8.36 -11.74
C LYS A 73 -4.17 -8.64 -11.12
N GLU A 74 -4.43 -9.89 -10.75
CA GLU A 74 -5.68 -10.33 -10.14
C GLU A 74 -5.95 -9.67 -8.79
N LEU A 75 -4.90 -9.30 -8.07
CA LEU A 75 -4.96 -8.70 -6.73
C LEU A 75 -5.10 -7.18 -6.76
N LYS A 76 -4.88 -6.54 -7.90
CA LYS A 76 -4.76 -5.09 -7.98
C LYS A 76 -5.78 -4.46 -8.96
N PRO A 77 -6.07 -3.17 -8.82
CA PRO A 77 -7.03 -2.48 -9.66
C PRO A 77 -6.65 -2.41 -11.13
N PHE A 78 -7.66 -2.41 -12.01
CA PHE A 78 -7.56 -2.42 -13.47
C PHE A 78 -6.75 -1.26 -14.09
N TYR A 79 -6.64 -0.15 -13.38
CA TYR A 79 -6.01 1.08 -13.89
C TYR A 79 -4.48 1.08 -13.81
N MET A 80 -3.88 0.05 -13.27
CA MET A 80 -2.44 -0.05 -13.14
C MET A 80 -1.77 -0.48 -14.45
N LYS A 81 -0.57 0.02 -14.69
CA LYS A 81 0.23 -0.33 -15.87
C LYS A 81 0.77 -1.74 -15.74
N GLU A 82 0.63 -2.53 -16.81
CA GLU A 82 1.23 -3.85 -16.86
C GLU A 82 2.76 -3.77 -16.82
N ASN A 83 3.36 -4.71 -16.12
CA ASN A 83 4.81 -4.85 -16.05
C ASN A 83 5.33 -5.53 -17.32
N PRO A 84 6.14 -4.87 -18.15
CA PRO A 84 6.64 -5.47 -19.38
C PRO A 84 7.63 -6.62 -19.16
N ASP A 85 8.26 -6.67 -17.97
CA ASP A 85 9.22 -7.72 -17.62
C ASP A 85 8.54 -8.99 -17.12
N ASP A 86 7.33 -8.87 -16.55
CA ASP A 86 6.47 -10.00 -16.16
C ASP A 86 4.99 -9.62 -16.35
N PRO A 87 4.38 -10.03 -17.49
CA PRO A 87 2.99 -9.68 -17.84
C PRO A 87 1.91 -10.18 -16.85
N ARG A 88 2.27 -11.04 -15.90
CA ARG A 88 1.37 -11.48 -14.82
C ARG A 88 1.20 -10.42 -13.74
N THR A 89 2.03 -9.37 -13.75
CA THR A 89 2.10 -8.36 -12.68
C THR A 89 1.82 -6.96 -13.20
N TYR A 90 1.50 -6.06 -12.28
CA TYR A 90 1.47 -4.62 -12.56
C TYR A 90 2.73 -3.92 -12.06
N LYS A 91 3.06 -2.78 -12.65
CA LYS A 91 4.04 -1.82 -12.12
C LYS A 91 3.44 -1.08 -10.92
N ASN A 92 3.36 -1.76 -9.81
CA ASN A 92 2.84 -1.21 -8.57
C ASN A 92 3.79 -1.45 -7.42
N THR A 93 3.55 -0.76 -6.33
CA THR A 93 4.31 -0.91 -5.11
C THR A 93 3.46 -0.55 -3.90
N ASP A 94 3.63 -1.30 -2.85
CA ASP A 94 3.13 -0.96 -1.52
C ASP A 94 4.33 -0.69 -0.61
N LEU A 95 4.25 0.37 0.20
CA LEU A 95 5.23 0.66 1.24
C LEU A 95 4.69 0.19 2.58
N LEU A 96 5.37 -0.78 3.16
CA LEU A 96 5.06 -1.30 4.48
C LEU A 96 5.90 -0.57 5.53
N ALA A 97 5.23 -0.10 6.57
CA ALA A 97 5.89 0.46 7.75
C ALA A 97 6.60 -0.65 8.55
N PRO A 98 7.72 -0.34 9.19
CA PRO A 98 8.46 -1.29 10.02
C PRO A 98 7.69 -1.64 11.32
N GLU A 99 8.28 -2.50 12.14
CA GLU A 99 7.75 -2.90 13.45
C GLU A 99 6.39 -3.62 13.35
N GLY A 100 6.02 -4.12 12.17
CA GLY A 100 4.79 -4.87 11.95
C GLY A 100 3.53 -4.01 11.77
N PHE A 101 3.66 -2.74 11.45
CA PHE A 101 2.51 -1.83 11.25
C PHE A 101 1.82 -1.99 9.89
N GLY A 102 2.43 -2.71 8.92
CA GLY A 102 1.82 -3.01 7.65
C GLY A 102 1.82 -1.87 6.63
N GLU A 103 0.99 -1.99 5.60
CA GLU A 103 0.93 -1.04 4.49
C GLU A 103 0.48 0.36 4.92
N ILE A 104 1.27 1.38 4.57
CA ILE A 104 0.97 2.80 4.76
C ILE A 104 0.79 3.56 3.45
N ILE A 105 1.39 3.08 2.36
CA ILE A 105 1.27 3.66 1.01
C ILE A 105 1.06 2.54 0.00
N GLY A 106 0.06 2.71 -0.87
CA GLY A 106 -0.08 1.94 -2.10
C GLY A 106 0.01 2.83 -3.33
N GLY A 107 0.75 2.41 -4.35
CA GLY A 107 0.97 3.20 -5.55
C GLY A 107 1.22 2.38 -6.81
N SER A 108 1.12 3.03 -7.97
CA SER A 108 1.42 2.38 -9.25
C SER A 108 1.70 3.38 -10.37
N GLU A 109 2.40 2.93 -11.40
CA GLU A 109 2.31 3.52 -12.73
C GLU A 109 0.89 3.32 -13.27
N ARG A 110 0.35 4.32 -13.93
CA ARG A 110 -1.02 4.28 -14.45
C ARG A 110 -1.05 3.85 -15.91
N GLU A 111 -2.07 3.05 -16.27
CA GLU A 111 -2.31 2.72 -17.67
C GLU A 111 -2.73 3.98 -18.44
N THR A 112 -2.08 4.20 -19.57
CA THR A 112 -2.32 5.36 -20.44
C THR A 112 -3.07 4.99 -21.71
N ASP A 113 -3.16 3.71 -22.05
CA ASP A 113 -3.92 3.23 -23.19
C ASP A 113 -5.41 3.17 -22.86
N ASN A 114 -6.20 4.01 -23.55
CA ASN A 114 -7.63 4.09 -23.34
C ASN A 114 -8.37 2.82 -23.77
N ALA A 115 -7.95 2.16 -24.86
CA ALA A 115 -8.61 0.96 -25.35
C ALA A 115 -8.44 -0.19 -24.34
N LEU A 116 -7.23 -0.35 -23.82
CA LEU A 116 -6.91 -1.34 -22.81
C LEU A 116 -7.66 -1.11 -21.48
N LEU A 117 -7.83 0.14 -21.09
CA LEU A 117 -8.64 0.48 -19.90
C LEU A 117 -10.12 0.10 -20.09
N VAL A 118 -10.68 0.39 -21.27
CA VAL A 118 -12.07 0.02 -21.62
C VAL A 118 -12.25 -1.50 -21.58
N GLU A 119 -11.30 -2.26 -22.12
CA GLU A 119 -11.32 -3.72 -22.10
C GLU A 119 -11.33 -4.24 -20.65
N ARG A 120 -10.39 -3.80 -19.81
CA ARG A 120 -10.26 -4.21 -18.41
C ARG A 120 -11.48 -3.85 -17.55
N ILE A 121 -12.11 -2.70 -17.80
CA ILE A 121 -13.35 -2.31 -17.10
C ILE A 121 -14.48 -3.27 -17.46
N ARG A 122 -14.59 -3.66 -18.75
CA ARG A 122 -15.60 -4.64 -19.21
C ARG A 122 -15.36 -6.03 -18.65
N GLU A 123 -14.11 -6.49 -18.60
CA GLU A 123 -13.73 -7.78 -18.01
C GLU A 123 -14.10 -7.87 -16.52
N LYS A 124 -14.05 -6.76 -15.81
CA LYS A 124 -14.50 -6.65 -14.42
C LYS A 124 -16.02 -6.59 -14.26
N GLY A 125 -16.79 -6.60 -15.37
CA GLY A 125 -18.25 -6.47 -15.35
C GLY A 125 -18.76 -5.09 -14.97
N GLU A 126 -17.91 -4.06 -15.04
CA GLU A 126 -18.24 -2.70 -14.67
C GLU A 126 -18.80 -1.89 -15.84
N GLY A 127 -19.74 -0.99 -15.54
CA GLY A 127 -20.30 -0.07 -16.54
C GLY A 127 -19.34 1.08 -16.86
N LEU A 128 -19.12 1.34 -18.15
CA LEU A 128 -18.24 2.41 -18.62
C LEU A 128 -18.68 3.81 -18.19
N ASP A 129 -19.99 4.00 -17.96
CA ASP A 129 -20.55 5.30 -17.56
C ASP A 129 -19.96 5.80 -16.23
N LYS A 130 -19.70 4.88 -15.31
CA LYS A 130 -19.07 5.20 -14.02
C LYS A 130 -17.66 5.75 -14.16
N TYR A 131 -16.99 5.39 -15.23
CA TYR A 131 -15.57 5.71 -15.49
C TYR A 131 -15.36 6.67 -16.66
N SER A 132 -16.43 7.27 -17.21
CA SER A 132 -16.34 8.19 -18.35
C SER A 132 -15.34 9.31 -18.11
N TRP A 133 -15.42 9.99 -16.96
CA TRP A 133 -14.49 11.04 -16.54
C TRP A 133 -13.03 10.54 -16.44
N TYR A 134 -12.82 9.30 -16.03
CA TYR A 134 -11.49 8.71 -15.92
C TYR A 134 -10.91 8.37 -17.29
N LEU A 135 -11.74 7.87 -18.22
CA LEU A 135 -11.36 7.60 -19.59
C LEU A 135 -11.07 8.89 -20.38
N ASP A 136 -11.78 9.96 -20.09
CA ASP A 136 -11.55 11.28 -20.70
C ASP A 136 -10.15 11.82 -20.43
N LEU A 137 -9.55 11.50 -19.27
CA LEU A 137 -8.14 11.82 -18.99
C LEU A 137 -7.16 11.17 -19.96
N ARG A 138 -7.58 10.16 -20.73
CA ARG A 138 -6.77 9.51 -21.77
C ARG A 138 -7.15 10.01 -23.15
N ARG A 139 -8.43 10.30 -23.38
CA ARG A 139 -8.93 10.83 -24.65
C ARG A 139 -8.38 12.21 -24.99
N TYR A 140 -8.28 13.07 -24.00
CA TYR A 140 -7.81 14.46 -24.18
C TYR A 140 -6.28 14.59 -24.11
N GLY A 141 -5.59 13.51 -23.99
CA GLY A 141 -4.14 13.41 -23.94
C GLY A 141 -3.64 12.83 -22.61
N SER A 142 -2.70 11.94 -22.70
CA SER A 142 -2.08 11.31 -21.54
C SER A 142 -0.59 11.21 -21.71
N VAL A 143 0.13 11.22 -20.62
CA VAL A 143 1.56 10.98 -20.52
C VAL A 143 1.82 9.87 -19.50
N PRO A 144 2.96 9.17 -19.57
CA PRO A 144 3.36 8.26 -18.50
C PRO A 144 3.31 8.98 -17.15
N HIS A 145 2.56 8.44 -16.21
CA HIS A 145 2.41 9.02 -14.88
C HIS A 145 2.15 7.94 -13.85
N SER A 146 2.45 8.28 -12.61
CA SER A 146 2.21 7.42 -11.46
C SER A 146 1.39 8.17 -10.40
N GLY A 147 0.83 7.42 -9.46
CA GLY A 147 0.15 7.99 -8.32
C GLY A 147 0.20 7.04 -7.15
N PHE A 148 0.08 7.60 -5.96
CA PHE A 148 0.02 6.84 -4.73
C PHE A 148 -1.01 7.43 -3.77
N GLY A 149 -1.49 6.61 -2.85
CA GLY A 149 -2.27 7.05 -1.70
C GLY A 149 -1.51 6.75 -0.41
N LEU A 150 -1.46 7.72 0.50
CA LEU A 150 -0.94 7.54 1.84
C LEU A 150 -2.11 7.51 2.82
N GLY A 151 -2.21 6.42 3.60
CA GLY A 151 -3.14 6.32 4.71
C GLY A 151 -2.64 7.13 5.90
N VAL A 152 -3.20 8.34 6.10
CA VAL A 152 -2.76 9.24 7.18
C VAL A 152 -2.89 8.57 8.54
N GLU A 153 -4.00 7.89 8.79
CA GLU A 153 -4.25 7.17 10.03
C GLU A 153 -3.28 6.00 10.23
N ARG A 154 -2.98 5.25 9.16
CA ARG A 154 -1.98 4.17 9.20
C ARG A 154 -0.58 4.71 9.48
N PHE A 155 -0.23 5.82 8.85
CA PHE A 155 1.03 6.52 9.09
C PHE A 155 1.14 6.99 10.54
N LEU A 156 0.10 7.63 11.10
CA LEU A 156 0.06 8.06 12.49
C LEU A 156 0.13 6.88 13.46
N THR A 157 -0.58 5.80 13.16
CA THR A 157 -0.56 4.57 13.97
C THR A 157 0.87 4.05 14.12
N TRP A 158 1.64 4.02 13.04
CA TRP A 158 3.04 3.63 13.09
C TRP A 158 3.91 4.67 13.82
N VAL A 159 3.86 5.94 13.39
CA VAL A 159 4.75 6.99 13.92
C VAL A 159 4.55 7.18 15.42
N CYS A 160 3.32 7.16 15.89
CA CYS A 160 2.97 7.30 17.32
C CYS A 160 2.93 5.96 18.07
N ARG A 161 3.14 4.82 17.38
CA ARG A 161 3.09 3.47 17.95
C ARG A 161 1.78 3.17 18.67
N MET A 162 0.67 3.52 18.03
CA MET A 162 -0.68 3.29 18.57
C MET A 162 -1.09 1.82 18.40
N ASP A 163 -1.85 1.30 19.35
CA ASP A 163 -2.32 -0.09 19.33
C ASP A 163 -3.43 -0.32 18.29
N HIS A 164 -4.22 0.73 18.00
CA HIS A 164 -5.34 0.59 17.08
C HIS A 164 -5.54 1.86 16.24
N ILE A 165 -5.80 1.66 14.94
CA ILE A 165 -6.00 2.75 13.95
C ILE A 165 -7.12 3.73 14.32
N ARG A 166 -8.17 3.30 15.03
CA ARG A 166 -9.24 4.20 15.49
C ARG A 166 -8.76 5.28 16.45
N ASP A 167 -7.62 5.06 17.12
CA ASP A 167 -7.03 6.03 18.04
C ASP A 167 -6.34 7.18 17.29
N ALA A 168 -6.07 6.98 16.00
CA ALA A 168 -5.56 8.01 15.07
C ALA A 168 -6.67 8.85 14.43
N ILE A 169 -7.95 8.58 14.73
CA ILE A 169 -9.11 9.24 14.11
C ILE A 169 -9.87 10.03 15.18
N PRO A 170 -10.07 11.36 15.01
CA PRO A 170 -10.79 12.17 16.01
C PRO A 170 -12.22 11.69 16.26
N TYR A 171 -12.90 11.16 15.24
CA TYR A 171 -14.28 10.68 15.32
C TYR A 171 -14.41 9.28 14.73
N PRO A 172 -13.84 8.25 15.37
CA PRO A 172 -13.85 6.90 14.83
C PRO A 172 -15.28 6.34 14.77
N ARG A 173 -15.63 5.78 13.62
CA ARG A 173 -16.87 5.05 13.45
C ARG A 173 -16.61 3.56 13.61
N THR A 174 -17.45 2.88 14.36
CA THR A 174 -17.38 1.44 14.60
C THR A 174 -18.75 0.83 14.40
N VAL A 175 -18.86 -0.49 14.47
CA VAL A 175 -20.15 -1.21 14.37
C VAL A 175 -21.15 -0.71 15.43
N SER A 176 -20.67 -0.29 16.60
CA SER A 176 -21.50 0.20 17.71
C SER A 176 -21.53 1.73 17.83
N ARG A 177 -20.77 2.45 17.02
CA ARG A 177 -20.69 3.92 17.07
C ARG A 177 -20.67 4.50 15.67
N VAL A 178 -21.82 5.02 15.23
CA VAL A 178 -22.03 5.60 13.88
C VAL A 178 -21.93 7.13 13.90
N PHE A 179 -22.29 7.75 15.01
CA PHE A 179 -22.22 9.20 15.22
C PHE A 179 -21.08 9.58 16.18
N PRO A 180 -20.53 10.80 16.05
CA PRO A 180 -19.52 11.33 16.96
C PRO A 180 -19.94 11.30 18.42
#